data_65d5307f0fcce31194cde110372f6380
#
_entry.id   65d5307f0fcce31194cde110372f6380
#
_cell.length_a   1.000
_cell.length_b   1.000
_cell.length_c   1.000
_cell.angle_alpha   90.00
_cell.angle_beta   90.00
_cell.angle_gamma   90.00
#
_symmetry.space_group_name_H-M   'P 1'
#
loop_
_entity.id
_entity.type
_entity.pdbx_description
1 polymer ?
#
loop_
_entity_poly.entity_id
_entity_poly.type
_entity_poly.pdbx_seq_one_letter_code
_entity_poly.pdbx_strand_id
1 'polypeptide(L)'
;RYKNRYGRQRNWTAPFEGATGFIHRKLETTDSQSQKDRLLQYTRRVPCSTCKGTRLKPEILAVRLASTTHGEQSIAGLCALSIEDASEFLDSLVLGHREEIIAGAVLKETQARLRFLLDVGLNYLTLDRGASTLSGGEAQRIRLATQIGSGLAGVLYVLDEPSIGLHQRDNQRLI
;
A
#
# COMPACT_ATOMS: atom_id res chain seq x y z
N ARG A 1 7.17 -48.16 -2.63
CA ARG A 1 8.34 -49.07 -2.55
C ARG A 1 9.53 -48.44 -3.22
N TYR A 2 10.61 -48.20 -2.49
CA TYR A 2 11.85 -47.64 -3.01
C TYR A 2 12.97 -48.72 -2.97
N LYS A 3 13.70 -48.88 -4.08
CA LYS A 3 14.84 -49.76 -4.16
C LYS A 3 16.10 -48.91 -4.09
N ASN A 4 16.92 -49.04 -3.04
CA ASN A 4 18.15 -48.28 -2.92
C ASN A 4 19.22 -48.77 -3.91
N ARG A 5 20.34 -48.03 -4.02
CA ARG A 5 21.50 -48.37 -4.91
C ARG A 5 22.05 -49.77 -4.72
N TYR A 6 21.80 -50.41 -3.57
CA TYR A 6 22.24 -51.76 -3.19
C TYR A 6 21.16 -52.83 -3.34
N GLY A 7 20.00 -52.50 -4.03
CA GLY A 7 18.94 -53.44 -4.31
C GLY A 7 17.99 -53.73 -3.11
N ARG A 8 18.22 -53.15 -1.92
CA ARG A 8 17.36 -53.34 -0.76
C ARG A 8 16.04 -52.58 -0.91
N GLN A 9 14.95 -53.25 -0.76
CA GLN A 9 13.63 -52.64 -0.75
C GLN A 9 13.36 -52.03 0.63
N ARG A 10 12.95 -50.77 0.67
CA ARG A 10 12.44 -50.11 1.86
C ARG A 10 11.00 -49.68 1.59
N ASN A 11 10.10 -50.04 2.49
CA ASN A 11 8.76 -49.48 2.54
C ASN A 11 8.81 -48.25 3.43
N TRP A 12 8.38 -47.14 2.89
CA TRP A 12 8.24 -45.90 3.62
C TRP A 12 6.82 -45.41 3.46
N THR A 13 6.15 -45.10 4.56
CA THR A 13 4.82 -44.52 4.57
C THR A 13 4.96 -43.13 5.11
N ALA A 14 4.62 -42.15 4.32
CA ALA A 14 4.52 -40.77 4.74
C ALA A 14 3.13 -40.24 4.44
N PRO A 15 2.59 -39.36 5.28
CA PRO A 15 1.34 -38.70 4.99
C PRO A 15 1.53 -37.84 3.72
N PHE A 16 0.56 -37.92 2.82
CA PHE A 16 0.52 -37.07 1.64
C PHE A 16 0.03 -35.68 2.07
N GLU A 17 0.88 -34.65 1.98
CA GLU A 17 0.56 -33.28 2.40
C GLU A 17 -0.40 -32.54 1.46
N GLY A 18 -0.70 -33.12 0.28
CA GLY A 18 -1.50 -32.51 -0.76
C GLY A 18 -0.72 -31.42 -1.55
N ALA A 19 -1.25 -31.04 -2.72
CA ALA A 19 -0.61 -30.05 -3.59
C ALA A 19 -0.50 -28.68 -2.91
N THR A 20 -1.55 -28.26 -2.21
CA THR A 20 -1.60 -26.96 -1.53
C THR A 20 -0.55 -26.89 -0.40
N GLY A 21 -0.49 -27.90 0.46
CA GLY A 21 0.51 -27.98 1.53
C GLY A 21 1.93 -27.96 0.99
N PHE A 22 2.20 -28.75 -0.07
CA PHE A 22 3.48 -28.76 -0.75
C PHE A 22 3.88 -27.39 -1.28
N ILE A 23 2.98 -26.68 -1.98
CA ILE A 23 3.24 -25.35 -2.53
C ILE A 23 3.54 -24.36 -1.42
N HIS A 24 2.72 -24.29 -0.35
CA HIS A 24 2.94 -23.41 0.78
C HIS A 24 4.30 -23.65 1.43
N ARG A 25 4.58 -24.87 1.81
CA ARG A 25 5.86 -25.24 2.43
C ARG A 25 7.05 -24.89 1.52
N LYS A 26 6.94 -25.13 0.23
CA LYS A 26 8.02 -24.81 -0.74
C LYS A 26 8.20 -23.30 -0.89
N LEU A 27 7.14 -22.50 -0.90
CA LEU A 27 7.21 -21.04 -0.95
C LEU A 27 7.91 -20.46 0.28
N GLU A 28 7.68 -21.03 1.46
CA GLU A 28 8.30 -20.62 2.71
C GLU A 28 9.77 -21.02 2.82
N THR A 29 10.12 -22.22 2.32
CA THR A 29 11.45 -22.81 2.54
C THR A 29 12.46 -22.59 1.41
N THR A 30 12.02 -22.09 0.23
CA THR A 30 12.94 -21.88 -0.89
C THR A 30 13.54 -20.48 -0.88
N ASP A 31 14.86 -20.38 -1.06
CA ASP A 31 15.57 -19.09 -1.22
C ASP A 31 15.67 -18.66 -2.70
N SER A 32 15.39 -19.56 -3.62
CA SER A 32 15.49 -19.30 -5.06
C SER A 32 14.29 -18.51 -5.58
N GLN A 33 14.51 -17.27 -6.04
CA GLN A 33 13.47 -16.43 -6.62
C GLN A 33 12.80 -17.09 -7.83
N SER A 34 13.57 -17.72 -8.71
CA SER A 34 13.04 -18.44 -9.89
C SER A 34 12.08 -19.59 -9.51
N GLN A 35 12.36 -20.30 -8.41
CA GLN A 35 11.45 -21.33 -7.91
C GLN A 35 10.19 -20.72 -7.30
N LYS A 36 10.33 -19.60 -6.54
CA LYS A 36 9.18 -18.86 -6.02
C LYS A 36 8.25 -18.41 -7.14
N ASP A 37 8.79 -17.81 -8.19
CA ASP A 37 8.02 -17.33 -9.33
C ASP A 37 7.23 -18.45 -10.03
N ARG A 38 7.85 -19.64 -10.18
CA ARG A 38 7.15 -20.82 -10.71
C ARG A 38 6.00 -21.29 -9.81
N LEU A 39 6.20 -21.29 -8.49
CA LEU A 39 5.17 -21.73 -7.55
C LEU A 39 4.03 -20.71 -7.44
N LEU A 40 4.35 -19.42 -7.55
CA LEU A 40 3.36 -18.33 -7.52
C LEU A 40 2.37 -18.39 -8.69
N GLN A 41 2.74 -19.02 -9.83
CA GLN A 41 1.81 -19.24 -10.95
C GLN A 41 0.61 -20.13 -10.57
N TYR A 42 0.74 -20.97 -9.54
CA TYR A 42 -0.33 -21.82 -9.03
C TYR A 42 -1.12 -21.18 -7.89
N THR A 43 -0.84 -19.94 -7.56
CA THR A 43 -1.49 -19.19 -6.47
C THR A 43 -2.21 -17.95 -7.01
N ARG A 44 -3.23 -17.52 -6.31
CA ARG A 44 -3.84 -16.21 -6.57
C ARG A 44 -4.04 -15.47 -5.25
N ARG A 45 -3.92 -14.17 -5.29
CA ARG A 45 -4.24 -13.32 -4.15
C ARG A 45 -5.76 -13.23 -4.03
N VAL A 46 -6.27 -13.54 -2.86
CA VAL A 46 -7.69 -13.39 -2.53
C VAL A 46 -7.82 -12.47 -1.30
N PRO A 47 -8.85 -11.63 -1.23
CA PRO A 47 -9.12 -10.87 -0.02
C PRO A 47 -9.32 -11.81 1.19
N CYS A 48 -8.79 -11.42 2.34
CA CYS A 48 -9.03 -12.14 3.58
C CYS A 48 -10.53 -12.20 3.88
N SER A 49 -11.06 -13.38 4.22
CA SER A 49 -12.48 -13.56 4.53
C SER A 49 -12.93 -12.78 5.77
N THR A 50 -12.03 -12.57 6.73
CA THR A 50 -12.30 -11.85 7.98
C THR A 50 -12.28 -10.34 7.79
N CYS A 51 -11.20 -9.78 7.24
CA CYS A 51 -11.07 -8.32 7.12
C CYS A 51 -11.44 -7.78 5.72
N LYS A 52 -11.77 -8.65 4.77
CA LYS A 52 -12.16 -8.31 3.39
C LYS A 52 -11.20 -7.34 2.67
N GLY A 53 -9.93 -7.39 3.07
CA GLY A 53 -8.87 -6.54 2.50
C GLY A 53 -8.51 -5.31 3.33
N THR A 54 -9.31 -4.90 4.32
CA THR A 54 -9.04 -3.70 5.13
C THR A 54 -7.84 -3.83 6.05
N ARG A 55 -7.40 -5.07 6.39
CA ARG A 55 -6.32 -5.39 7.33
C ARG A 55 -6.57 -4.90 8.77
N LEU A 56 -7.77 -4.43 9.06
CA LEU A 56 -8.18 -3.87 10.35
C LEU A 56 -9.27 -4.73 10.99
N LYS A 57 -9.35 -4.65 12.32
CA LYS A 57 -10.43 -5.28 13.08
C LYS A 57 -11.73 -4.48 12.91
N PRO A 58 -12.91 -5.15 13.01
CA PRO A 58 -14.20 -4.47 12.88
C PRO A 58 -14.39 -3.30 13.86
N GLU A 59 -13.85 -3.43 15.09
CA GLU A 59 -13.95 -2.40 16.13
C GLU A 59 -13.23 -1.10 15.70
N ILE A 60 -12.10 -1.21 14.99
CA ILE A 60 -11.37 -0.04 14.47
C ILE A 60 -12.16 0.61 13.34
N LEU A 61 -12.85 -0.18 12.50
CA LEU A 61 -13.67 0.32 11.41
C LEU A 61 -14.98 0.96 11.89
N ALA A 62 -15.38 0.71 13.13
CA ALA A 62 -16.54 1.35 13.76
C ALA A 62 -16.25 2.82 14.14
N VAL A 63 -14.97 3.20 14.31
CA VAL A 63 -14.59 4.60 14.50
C VAL A 63 -14.77 5.34 13.19
N ARG A 64 -15.56 6.41 13.21
CA ARG A 64 -15.88 7.23 12.03
C ARG A 64 -15.62 8.70 12.31
N LEU A 65 -15.20 9.39 11.27
CA LEU A 65 -15.07 10.84 11.24
C LEU A 65 -16.10 11.39 10.26
N ALA A 66 -16.73 12.48 10.63
CA ALA A 66 -17.72 13.16 9.81
C ALA A 66 -17.09 14.35 9.06
N SER A 67 -17.40 14.46 7.79
CA SER A 67 -17.04 15.58 6.91
C SER A 67 -18.30 16.16 6.29
N THR A 68 -18.29 17.44 6.00
CA THR A 68 -19.43 18.11 5.34
C THR A 68 -19.55 17.77 3.86
N THR A 69 -18.46 17.32 3.21
CA THR A 69 -18.42 17.01 1.77
C THR A 69 -18.62 15.54 1.46
N HIS A 70 -18.03 14.65 2.24
CA HIS A 70 -17.99 13.20 1.97
C HIS A 70 -18.73 12.35 3.02
N GLY A 71 -19.48 12.98 3.95
CA GLY A 71 -20.21 12.29 5.00
C GLY A 71 -19.29 11.58 6.01
N GLU A 72 -19.76 10.48 6.59
CA GLU A 72 -19.00 9.72 7.59
C GLU A 72 -18.11 8.66 6.95
N GLN A 73 -16.81 8.68 7.26
CA GLN A 73 -15.84 7.69 6.80
C GLN A 73 -15.10 7.02 7.95
N SER A 74 -14.86 5.72 7.82
CA SER A 74 -13.86 5.01 8.63
C SER A 74 -12.47 5.25 8.06
N ILE A 75 -11.42 4.84 8.78
CA ILE A 75 -10.05 4.91 8.26
C ILE A 75 -9.89 4.14 6.94
N ALA A 76 -10.56 2.99 6.78
CA ALA A 76 -10.52 2.24 5.52
C ALA A 76 -11.27 2.97 4.40
N GLY A 77 -12.41 3.59 4.71
CA GLY A 77 -13.15 4.43 3.77
C GLY A 77 -12.33 5.63 3.30
N LEU A 78 -11.69 6.33 4.23
CA LEU A 78 -10.80 7.45 3.91
C LEU A 78 -9.63 7.01 3.01
N CYS A 79 -8.98 5.86 3.32
CA CYS A 79 -7.87 5.35 2.51
C CYS A 79 -8.30 4.88 1.11
N ALA A 80 -9.58 4.56 0.90
CA ALA A 80 -10.14 4.17 -0.39
C ALA A 80 -10.56 5.38 -1.27
N LEU A 81 -10.65 6.57 -0.69
CA LEU A 81 -10.85 7.81 -1.45
C LEU A 81 -9.61 8.11 -2.31
N SER A 82 -9.80 8.85 -3.40
CA SER A 82 -8.67 9.45 -4.11
C SER A 82 -7.92 10.42 -3.18
N ILE A 83 -6.66 10.70 -3.47
CA ILE A 83 -5.86 11.68 -2.69
C ILE A 83 -6.56 13.04 -2.69
N GLU A 84 -7.20 13.43 -3.80
CA GLU A 84 -7.98 14.66 -3.91
C GLU A 84 -9.18 14.64 -2.97
N ASP A 85 -10.03 13.62 -3.04
CA ASP A 85 -11.20 13.48 -2.16
C ASP A 85 -10.80 13.32 -0.69
N ALA A 86 -9.69 12.62 -0.42
CA ALA A 86 -9.16 12.47 0.95
C ALA A 86 -8.68 13.82 1.51
N SER A 87 -8.08 14.68 0.68
CA SER A 87 -7.70 16.04 1.09
C SER A 87 -8.92 16.89 1.39
N GLU A 88 -9.94 16.87 0.50
CA GLU A 88 -11.20 17.58 0.72
C GLU A 88 -11.95 17.07 1.97
N PHE A 89 -11.94 15.76 2.19
CA PHE A 89 -12.50 15.15 3.39
C PHE A 89 -11.86 15.73 4.66
N LEU A 90 -10.52 15.78 4.71
CA LEU A 90 -9.80 16.30 5.88
C LEU A 90 -9.94 17.80 6.05
N ASP A 91 -10.07 18.56 4.96
CA ASP A 91 -10.27 20.01 5.01
C ASP A 91 -11.69 20.38 5.49
N SER A 92 -12.65 19.47 5.35
CA SER A 92 -14.08 19.66 5.70
C SER A 92 -14.54 18.86 6.92
N LEU A 93 -13.60 18.40 7.76
CA LEU A 93 -13.90 17.64 8.97
C LEU A 93 -14.74 18.46 9.97
N VAL A 94 -15.72 17.80 10.56
CA VAL A 94 -16.52 18.35 11.66
C VAL A 94 -15.96 17.84 12.97
N LEU A 95 -15.18 18.68 13.65
CA LEU A 95 -14.52 18.35 14.92
C LEU A 95 -15.04 19.22 16.05
N GLY A 96 -15.21 18.64 17.23
CA GLY A 96 -15.42 19.39 18.46
C GLY A 96 -14.14 20.02 18.97
N HIS A 97 -14.26 21.02 19.84
CA HIS A 97 -13.12 21.77 20.38
C HIS A 97 -12.01 20.88 21.01
N ARG A 98 -12.41 19.82 21.73
CA ARG A 98 -11.43 18.86 22.30
C ARG A 98 -10.71 18.07 21.21
N GLU A 99 -11.42 17.68 20.16
CA GLU A 99 -10.88 16.91 19.04
C GLU A 99 -9.92 17.76 18.21
N GLU A 100 -10.20 19.04 18.02
CA GLU A 100 -9.30 19.97 17.36
C GLU A 100 -7.97 20.11 18.12
N ILE A 101 -8.00 20.21 19.44
CA ILE A 101 -6.78 20.28 20.26
C ILE A 101 -5.94 19.00 20.11
N ILE A 102 -6.58 17.82 20.09
CA ILE A 102 -5.90 16.53 20.00
C ILE A 102 -5.37 16.30 18.59
N ALA A 103 -6.17 16.56 17.57
CA ALA A 103 -5.88 16.16 16.19
C ALA A 103 -5.19 17.25 15.37
N GLY A 104 -5.22 18.51 15.80
CA GLY A 104 -4.81 19.65 14.98
C GLY A 104 -3.39 19.55 14.39
N ALA A 105 -2.41 19.13 15.20
CA ALA A 105 -1.05 18.96 14.71
C ALA A 105 -0.93 17.82 13.69
N VAL A 106 -1.61 16.70 13.95
CA VAL A 106 -1.62 15.54 13.06
C VAL A 106 -2.34 15.85 11.75
N LEU A 107 -3.47 16.55 11.83
CA LEU A 107 -4.23 16.96 10.64
C LEU A 107 -3.41 17.89 9.76
N LYS A 108 -2.79 18.92 10.36
CA LYS A 108 -1.94 19.87 9.62
C LYS A 108 -0.82 19.16 8.87
N GLU A 109 -0.15 18.22 9.51
CA GLU A 109 0.93 17.44 8.89
C GLU A 109 0.40 16.53 7.78
N THR A 110 -0.73 15.84 8.02
CA THR A 110 -1.35 14.95 7.04
C THR A 110 -1.83 15.72 5.82
N GLN A 111 -2.50 16.85 6.02
CA GLN A 111 -2.95 17.74 4.93
C GLN A 111 -1.76 18.27 4.11
N ALA A 112 -0.67 18.66 4.76
CA ALA A 112 0.53 19.11 4.05
C ALA A 112 1.09 18.01 3.14
N ARG A 113 1.13 16.76 3.62
CA ARG A 113 1.59 15.62 2.83
C ARG A 113 0.65 15.28 1.68
N LEU A 114 -0.68 15.35 1.89
CA LEU A 114 -1.65 15.12 0.82
C LEU A 114 -1.55 16.21 -0.26
N ARG A 115 -1.46 17.48 0.13
CA ARG A 115 -1.25 18.59 -0.82
C ARG A 115 -0.01 18.38 -1.66
N PHE A 116 1.07 17.90 -1.06
CA PHE A 116 2.28 17.61 -1.79
C PHE A 116 2.08 16.48 -2.84
N LEU A 117 1.31 15.44 -2.50
CA LEU A 117 0.95 14.38 -3.47
C LEU A 117 0.07 14.94 -4.60
N LEU A 118 -0.80 15.90 -4.31
CA LEU A 118 -1.60 16.61 -5.33
C LEU A 118 -0.70 17.46 -6.26
N ASP A 119 0.28 18.17 -5.69
CA ASP A 119 1.21 19.01 -6.44
C ASP A 119 2.06 18.21 -7.44
N VAL A 120 2.42 16.97 -7.10
CA VAL A 120 3.13 16.06 -8.02
C VAL A 120 2.20 15.30 -8.97
N GLY A 121 0.90 15.63 -9.01
CA GLY A 121 -0.07 15.06 -9.95
C GLY A 121 -0.52 13.64 -9.64
N LEU A 122 -0.57 13.25 -8.34
CA LEU A 122 -1.04 11.94 -7.89
C LEU A 122 -2.47 11.97 -7.32
N ASN A 123 -3.28 12.93 -7.74
CA ASN A 123 -4.64 13.18 -7.25
C ASN A 123 -5.58 11.96 -7.35
N TYR A 124 -5.41 11.14 -8.40
CA TYR A 124 -6.23 9.98 -8.69
C TYR A 124 -5.87 8.69 -7.92
N LEU A 125 -4.73 8.66 -7.24
CA LEU A 125 -4.33 7.49 -6.45
C LEU A 125 -5.13 7.39 -5.16
N THR A 126 -5.22 6.16 -4.64
CA THR A 126 -5.81 5.89 -3.32
C THR A 126 -4.73 5.44 -2.34
N LEU A 127 -4.90 5.75 -1.04
CA LEU A 127 -3.91 5.42 0.00
C LEU A 127 -3.86 3.92 0.31
N ASP A 128 -4.92 3.17 -0.01
CA ASP A 128 -4.98 1.71 0.17
C ASP A 128 -4.32 0.94 -0.97
N ARG A 129 -3.93 1.61 -2.04
CA ARG A 129 -3.32 0.99 -3.21
C ARG A 129 -1.97 0.34 -2.86
N GLY A 130 -1.83 -0.93 -3.24
CA GLY A 130 -0.60 -1.69 -2.98
C GLY A 130 0.60 -1.14 -3.75
N ALA A 131 1.74 -0.95 -3.08
CA ALA A 131 2.96 -0.42 -3.68
C ALA A 131 3.44 -1.21 -4.92
N SER A 132 3.18 -2.53 -4.96
CA SER A 132 3.52 -3.39 -6.10
C SER A 132 2.67 -3.15 -7.36
N THR A 133 1.59 -2.37 -7.25
CA THR A 133 0.70 -2.02 -8.38
C THR A 133 0.99 -0.63 -8.95
N LEU A 134 1.91 0.10 -8.35
CA LEU A 134 2.33 1.43 -8.82
C LEU A 134 3.18 1.30 -10.08
N SER A 135 2.97 2.20 -11.02
CA SER A 135 3.88 2.40 -12.15
C SER A 135 5.21 2.99 -11.68
N GLY A 136 6.26 2.85 -12.50
CA GLY A 136 7.56 3.44 -12.19
C GLY A 136 7.49 4.96 -11.95
N GLY A 137 6.72 5.69 -12.77
CA GLY A 137 6.52 7.13 -12.62
C GLY A 137 5.73 7.51 -11.36
N GLU A 138 4.70 6.73 -10.96
CA GLU A 138 3.97 6.93 -9.71
C GLU A 138 4.88 6.74 -8.50
N ALA A 139 5.64 5.64 -8.48
CA ALA A 139 6.59 5.36 -7.40
C ALA A 139 7.68 6.44 -7.28
N GLN A 140 8.17 6.96 -8.41
CA GLN A 140 9.15 8.04 -8.43
C GLN A 140 8.56 9.33 -7.86
N ARG A 141 7.34 9.71 -8.25
CA ARG A 141 6.65 10.90 -7.73
C ARG A 141 6.37 10.80 -6.23
N ILE A 142 5.97 9.62 -5.73
CA ILE A 142 5.81 9.40 -4.29
C ILE A 142 7.14 9.59 -3.54
N ARG A 143 8.26 9.10 -4.10
CA ARG A 143 9.60 9.33 -3.52
C ARG A 143 9.96 10.81 -3.49
N LEU A 144 9.71 11.54 -4.57
CA LEU A 144 9.88 13.00 -4.63
C LEU A 144 9.05 13.69 -3.55
N ALA A 145 7.77 13.35 -3.46
CA ALA A 145 6.85 13.86 -2.44
C ALA A 145 7.40 13.64 -1.03
N THR A 146 7.96 12.47 -0.76
CA THR A 146 8.52 12.14 0.56
C THR A 146 9.80 12.93 0.87
N GLN A 147 10.65 13.15 -0.13
CA GLN A 147 11.93 13.85 0.05
C GLN A 147 11.75 15.37 0.21
N ILE A 148 10.95 15.99 -0.64
CA ILE A 148 10.70 17.43 -0.62
C ILE A 148 9.73 17.80 0.50
N GLY A 149 8.70 16.98 0.74
CA GLY A 149 7.70 17.18 1.80
C GLY A 149 8.28 17.09 3.22
N SER A 150 9.51 16.61 3.40
CA SER A 150 10.22 16.65 4.69
C SER A 150 10.59 18.05 5.15
N GLY A 151 10.46 19.07 4.28
CA GLY A 151 10.66 20.48 4.62
C GLY A 151 12.06 20.81 5.16
N LEU A 152 13.08 20.00 4.86
CA LEU A 152 14.44 20.24 5.29
C LEU A 152 15.00 21.49 4.60
N ALA A 153 14.99 22.60 5.29
CA ALA A 153 15.62 23.84 4.81
C ALA A 153 17.14 23.63 4.67
N GLY A 154 17.71 24.12 3.55
CA GLY A 154 19.16 24.07 3.32
C GLY A 154 19.68 22.76 2.70
N VAL A 155 18.82 21.88 2.22
CA VAL A 155 19.19 20.65 1.49
C VAL A 155 19.05 20.88 0.00
N LEU A 156 20.10 20.57 -0.76
CA LEU A 156 20.07 20.55 -2.23
C LEU A 156 19.61 19.17 -2.71
N TYR A 157 18.49 19.13 -3.42
CA TYR A 157 18.00 17.92 -4.06
C TYR A 157 18.45 17.87 -5.53
N VAL A 158 19.22 16.86 -5.88
CA VAL A 158 19.60 16.58 -7.28
C VAL A 158 18.67 15.51 -7.81
N LEU A 159 17.86 15.88 -8.78
CA LEU A 159 16.87 14.99 -9.40
C LEU A 159 17.34 14.64 -10.81
N ASP A 160 17.38 13.34 -11.10
CA ASP A 160 17.66 12.83 -12.44
C ASP A 160 16.34 12.58 -13.17
N GLU A 161 16.13 13.30 -14.26
CA GLU A 161 14.93 13.23 -15.11
C GLU A 161 13.58 13.21 -14.35
N PRO A 162 13.31 14.18 -13.45
CA PRO A 162 12.13 14.16 -12.58
C PRO A 162 10.81 14.24 -13.34
N SER A 163 10.84 14.61 -14.61
CA SER A 163 9.69 14.71 -15.52
C SER A 163 9.32 13.40 -16.21
N ILE A 164 10.09 12.31 -16.05
CA ILE A 164 9.74 11.02 -16.67
C ILE A 164 8.37 10.55 -16.19
N GLY A 165 7.48 10.28 -17.14
CA GLY A 165 6.12 9.81 -16.90
C GLY A 165 5.15 10.90 -16.45
N LEU A 166 5.54 12.19 -16.47
CA LEU A 166 4.65 13.31 -16.28
C LEU A 166 3.98 13.70 -17.62
N HIS A 167 2.68 13.99 -17.56
CA HIS A 167 2.02 14.66 -18.66
C HIS A 167 2.52 16.11 -18.74
N GLN A 168 2.55 16.69 -19.93
CA GLN A 168 3.08 18.06 -20.17
C GLN A 168 2.47 19.13 -19.25
N ARG A 169 1.21 18.96 -18.82
CA ARG A 169 0.51 19.84 -17.88
C ARG A 169 1.05 19.75 -16.45
N ASP A 170 1.61 18.60 -16.07
CA ASP A 170 2.08 18.35 -14.70
C ASP A 170 3.54 18.82 -14.51
N ASN A 171 4.29 18.99 -15.61
CA ASN A 171 5.66 19.53 -15.58
C ASN A 171 5.71 20.95 -15.01
N GLN A 172 4.70 21.76 -15.24
CA GLN A 172 4.64 23.14 -14.72
C GLN A 172 4.40 23.21 -13.21
N ARG A 173 3.96 22.10 -12.59
CA ARG A 173 3.74 22.02 -11.14
C ARG A 173 4.99 21.52 -10.40
N LEU A 174 5.95 20.96 -11.12
CA LEU A 174 7.19 20.43 -10.56
C LEU A 174 8.32 21.48 -10.52
N ILE A 175 8.22 22.50 -11.35
CA ILE A 175 9.15 23.62 -11.45
C ILE A 175 8.63 24.80 -10.61
#